data_640b273d5217116d1de211e3868507d1
#
_entry.id   640b273d5217116d1de211e3868507d1
#
_cell.length_a   1.000
_cell.length_b   1.000
_cell.length_c   1.000
_cell.angle_alpha   90.00
_cell.angle_beta   90.00
_cell.angle_gamma   90.00
#
_symmetry.space_group_name_H-M   'P 1'
#
loop_
_entity.id
_entity.type
_entity.pdbx_description
1 polymer ?
#
loop_
_entity_poly.entity_id
_entity_poly.type
_entity_poly.pdbx_seq_one_letter_code
_entity_poly.pdbx_strand_id
1 'polypeptide(L)'
;GEFNLELDTQSLAIVSNGISYYNLRGQTLNFSIVFASGDSRLEAEALMADNISFNHRGSNDMRLNPQESLKGTLRGTGDVVSFNRPAVVEVEQLYKGELIFSE
;
A
#
# COMPACT_ATOMS: atom_id res chain seq x y z
N GLY A 1 16.16 -6.11 -0.02
CA GLY A 1 16.16 -6.09 -1.48
C GLY A 1 15.39 -4.94 -2.07
N GLU A 2 15.61 -4.71 -3.33
CA GLU A 2 14.91 -3.68 -4.08
C GLU A 2 14.21 -4.32 -5.27
N PHE A 3 12.92 -4.01 -5.44
CA PHE A 3 12.10 -4.56 -6.49
C PHE A 3 11.48 -3.43 -7.32
N ASN A 4 11.79 -3.39 -8.60
CA ASN A 4 11.20 -2.46 -9.54
C ASN A 4 10.38 -3.25 -10.55
N LEU A 5 9.07 -3.14 -10.47
CA LEU A 5 8.15 -3.96 -11.25
C LEU A 5 7.18 -3.09 -12.05
N GLU A 6 6.97 -3.46 -13.30
CA GLU A 6 5.90 -2.91 -14.12
C GLU A 6 4.88 -4.03 -14.35
N LEU A 7 3.62 -3.75 -14.00
CA LEU A 7 2.60 -4.78 -13.85
C LEU A 7 1.34 -4.45 -14.65
N ASP A 8 0.77 -5.49 -15.24
CA ASP A 8 -0.56 -5.44 -15.84
C ASP A 8 -1.22 -6.78 -15.51
N THR A 9 -1.95 -6.82 -14.41
CA THR A 9 -2.48 -8.07 -13.88
C THR A 9 -3.83 -7.84 -13.19
N GLN A 10 -4.61 -8.90 -13.03
CA GLN A 10 -5.88 -8.82 -12.32
C GLN A 10 -5.68 -8.79 -10.80
N SER A 11 -4.69 -9.50 -10.30
CA SER A 11 -4.43 -9.57 -8.87
C SER A 11 -2.96 -9.53 -8.58
N LEU A 12 -2.59 -8.76 -7.57
CA LEU A 12 -1.22 -8.65 -7.10
C LEU A 12 -1.21 -8.76 -5.58
N ALA A 13 -0.35 -9.60 -5.04
CA ALA A 13 -0.18 -9.70 -3.60
C ALA A 13 1.29 -9.53 -3.23
N ILE A 14 1.54 -8.73 -2.20
CA ILE A 14 2.88 -8.52 -1.66
C ILE A 14 2.84 -8.84 -0.16
N VAL A 15 3.75 -9.72 0.26
CA VAL A 15 3.97 -10.01 1.67
C VAL A 15 5.43 -9.74 1.97
N SER A 16 5.70 -8.84 2.89
CA SER A 16 7.06 -8.48 3.27
C SER A 16 7.27 -8.60 4.76
N ASN A 17 8.39 -9.21 5.12
CA ASN A 17 8.79 -9.42 6.50
C ASN A 17 10.30 -9.20 6.59
N GLY A 18 10.69 -8.01 6.98
CA GLY A 18 12.09 -7.61 7.03
C GLY A 18 12.32 -6.28 6.32
N ILE A 19 13.44 -6.16 5.59
CA ILE A 19 13.80 -4.92 4.92
C ILE A 19 13.75 -5.13 3.40
N SER A 20 12.80 -4.47 2.74
CA SER A 20 12.64 -4.54 1.29
C SER A 20 12.11 -3.21 0.77
N TYR A 21 12.44 -2.92 -0.46
CA TYR A 21 11.97 -1.72 -1.14
C TYR A 21 11.23 -2.14 -2.42
N TYR A 22 9.99 -1.71 -2.54
CA TYR A 22 9.15 -2.02 -3.70
C TYR A 22 8.80 -0.74 -4.44
N ASN A 23 9.09 -0.71 -5.73
CA ASN A 23 8.69 0.37 -6.61
C ASN A 23 7.85 -0.25 -7.73
N LEU A 24 6.54 0.00 -7.70
CA LEU A 24 5.57 -0.64 -8.57
C LEU A 24 4.89 0.37 -9.46
N ARG A 25 4.62 -0.04 -10.70
CA ARG A 25 3.88 0.78 -11.65
C ARG A 25 3.08 -0.10 -12.60
N GLY A 26 2.11 0.51 -13.27
CA GLY A 26 1.23 -0.20 -14.18
C GLY A 26 -0.20 -0.17 -13.69
N GLN A 27 -0.89 -1.31 -13.78
CA GLN A 27 -2.27 -1.40 -13.33
C GLN A 27 -2.63 -2.79 -12.84
N THR A 28 -3.55 -2.84 -11.89
CA THR A 28 -4.11 -4.09 -11.36
C THR A 28 -5.54 -3.84 -10.88
N LEU A 29 -6.36 -4.88 -10.83
CA LEU A 29 -7.70 -4.77 -10.26
C LEU A 29 -7.68 -4.89 -8.75
N ASN A 30 -6.97 -5.88 -8.23
CA ASN A 30 -6.92 -6.14 -6.78
C ASN A 30 -5.48 -6.18 -6.31
N PHE A 31 -5.15 -5.34 -5.36
CA PHE A 31 -3.82 -5.25 -4.77
C PHE A 31 -3.90 -5.52 -3.28
N SER A 32 -3.23 -6.56 -2.82
CA SER A 32 -3.18 -6.95 -1.42
C SER A 32 -1.75 -6.82 -0.90
N ILE A 33 -1.60 -6.13 0.24
CA ILE A 33 -0.28 -5.85 0.81
C ILE A 33 -0.29 -6.25 2.27
N VAL A 34 0.70 -7.05 2.68
CA VAL A 34 0.92 -7.37 4.09
C VAL A 34 2.37 -7.04 4.44
N PHE A 35 2.58 -5.99 5.22
CA PHE A 35 3.85 -5.67 5.82
C PHE A 35 3.81 -6.14 7.28
N ALA A 36 4.31 -7.33 7.50
CA ALA A 36 4.19 -7.99 8.80
C ALA A 36 5.08 -7.36 9.87
N SER A 37 6.26 -6.91 9.49
CA SER A 37 7.19 -6.24 10.41
C SER A 37 8.37 -5.67 9.64
N GLY A 38 9.22 -4.90 10.32
CA GLY A 38 10.45 -4.38 9.75
C GLY A 38 10.30 -3.03 9.07
N ASP A 39 11.26 -2.72 8.19
CA ASP A 39 11.38 -1.41 7.55
C ASP A 39 11.14 -1.46 6.04
N SER A 40 10.26 -2.32 5.59
CA SER A 40 9.92 -2.38 4.17
C SER A 40 9.20 -1.11 3.73
N ARG A 41 9.49 -0.66 2.52
CA ARG A 41 8.91 0.54 1.94
C ARG A 41 8.26 0.22 0.61
N LEU A 42 7.07 0.75 0.40
CA LEU A 42 6.31 0.55 -0.83
C LEU A 42 6.06 1.89 -1.52
N GLU A 43 6.49 1.99 -2.76
CA GLU A 43 6.16 3.11 -3.64
C GLU A 43 5.34 2.58 -4.82
N ALA A 44 4.03 2.73 -4.73
CA ALA A 44 3.09 2.26 -5.72
C ALA A 44 2.15 3.37 -6.21
N GLU A 45 2.58 4.62 -6.12
CA GLU A 45 1.81 5.77 -6.62
C GLU A 45 1.64 5.73 -8.14
N ALA A 46 2.53 5.05 -8.85
CA ALA A 46 2.43 4.85 -10.29
C ALA A 46 1.68 3.57 -10.69
N LEU A 47 1.23 2.79 -9.70
CA LEU A 47 0.42 1.61 -9.92
C LEU A 47 -1.05 1.95 -9.67
N MET A 48 -1.85 1.96 -10.72
CA MET A 48 -3.27 2.21 -10.61
C MET A 48 -3.97 0.91 -10.23
N ALA A 49 -4.47 0.84 -9.00
CA ALA A 49 -5.15 -0.33 -8.48
C ALA A 49 -6.60 0.03 -8.16
N ASP A 50 -7.56 -0.73 -8.69
CA ASP A 50 -8.96 -0.44 -8.43
C ASP A 50 -9.30 -0.65 -6.96
N ASN A 51 -8.91 -1.80 -6.41
CA ASN A 51 -9.16 -2.13 -5.02
C ASN A 51 -7.85 -2.45 -4.32
N ILE A 52 -7.57 -1.75 -3.23
CA ILE A 52 -6.38 -1.98 -2.42
C ILE A 52 -6.80 -2.43 -1.02
N SER A 53 -6.21 -3.53 -0.55
CA SER A 53 -6.29 -3.94 0.85
C SER A 53 -4.90 -4.05 1.44
N PHE A 54 -4.73 -3.59 2.67
CA PHE A 54 -3.42 -3.63 3.30
C PHE A 54 -3.51 -3.95 4.79
N ASN A 55 -2.42 -4.51 5.29
CA ASN A 55 -2.18 -4.66 6.73
C ASN A 55 -0.74 -4.20 6.96
N HIS A 56 -0.58 -3.02 7.52
CA HIS A 56 0.71 -2.35 7.64
C HIS A 56 1.16 -2.32 9.10
N ARG A 57 2.18 -3.10 9.41
CA ARG A 57 2.81 -3.14 10.73
C ARG A 57 4.22 -2.57 10.73
N GLY A 58 4.68 -2.06 9.61
CA GLY A 58 6.02 -1.55 9.48
C GLY A 58 6.20 -0.12 9.96
N SER A 59 7.43 0.36 9.87
CA SER A 59 7.80 1.71 10.29
C SER A 59 7.98 2.69 9.12
N ASN A 60 8.02 2.21 7.89
CA ASN A 60 8.13 3.05 6.71
C ASN A 60 6.79 3.28 6.03
N ASP A 61 6.74 4.29 5.17
CA ASP A 61 5.51 4.68 4.50
C ASP A 61 5.16 3.77 3.33
N MET A 62 3.86 3.65 3.07
CA MET A 62 3.33 3.10 1.82
C MET A 62 2.75 4.22 0.99
N ARG A 63 3.04 4.23 -0.31
CA ARG A 63 2.45 5.15 -1.27
C ARG A 63 1.57 4.38 -2.23
N LEU A 64 0.29 4.71 -2.28
CA LEU A 64 -0.73 3.96 -2.99
C LEU A 64 -1.55 4.88 -3.90
N ASN A 65 -2.16 4.29 -4.91
CA ASN A 65 -3.05 5.02 -5.81
C ASN A 65 -4.30 4.18 -6.08
N PRO A 66 -5.22 4.10 -5.10
CA PRO A 66 -6.47 3.34 -5.26
C PRO A 66 -7.45 4.11 -6.13
N GLN A 67 -8.16 3.40 -6.99
CA GLN A 67 -9.14 4.00 -7.89
C GLN A 67 -10.58 3.89 -7.36
N GLU A 68 -10.95 2.75 -6.78
CA GLU A 68 -12.31 2.49 -6.32
C GLU A 68 -12.43 2.29 -4.83
N SER A 69 -11.53 1.52 -4.21
CA SER A 69 -11.58 1.27 -2.77
C SER A 69 -10.21 1.15 -2.14
N LEU A 70 -10.14 1.58 -0.88
CA LEU A 70 -8.96 1.43 -0.05
C LEU A 70 -9.41 0.92 1.31
N LYS A 71 -8.95 -0.28 1.68
CA LYS A 71 -9.32 -0.93 2.93
C LYS A 71 -8.07 -1.43 3.63
N GLY A 72 -8.04 -1.39 4.94
CA GLY A 72 -6.93 -1.96 5.65
C GLY A 72 -6.81 -1.52 7.09
N THR A 73 -5.67 -1.91 7.69
CA THR A 73 -5.33 -1.59 9.07
C THR A 73 -3.92 -1.02 9.15
N LEU A 74 -3.77 0.02 9.97
CA LEU A 74 -2.49 0.62 10.32
C LEU A 74 -2.15 0.21 11.74
N ARG A 75 -1.18 -0.69 11.89
CA ARG A 75 -0.79 -1.26 13.19
C ARG A 75 0.62 -0.88 13.63
N GLY A 76 1.35 -0.17 12.79
CA GLY A 76 2.71 0.26 13.08
C GLY A 76 2.83 1.78 13.17
N THR A 77 4.04 2.28 12.97
CA THR A 77 4.32 3.72 13.00
C THR A 77 4.39 4.34 11.61
N GLY A 78 4.50 3.53 10.55
CA GLY A 78 4.53 4.03 9.19
C GLY A 78 3.17 4.50 8.70
N ASP A 79 3.18 5.49 7.82
CA ASP A 79 1.96 6.08 7.27
C ASP A 79 1.59 5.44 5.93
N VAL A 80 0.34 5.58 5.55
CA VAL A 80 -0.12 5.27 4.19
C VAL A 80 -0.48 6.59 3.52
N VAL A 81 0.20 6.87 2.40
CA VAL A 81 -0.09 8.07 1.60
C VAL A 81 -0.84 7.62 0.35
N SER A 82 -2.08 8.08 0.21
CA SER A 82 -2.92 7.79 -0.95
C SER A 82 -2.92 8.97 -1.90
N PHE A 83 -2.54 8.73 -3.15
CA PHE A 83 -2.49 9.77 -4.19
C PHE A 83 -3.81 9.93 -4.93
N ASN A 84 -4.84 9.27 -4.45
CA ASN A 84 -6.21 9.42 -4.93
C ASN A 84 -7.19 9.18 -3.79
N ARG A 85 -8.36 9.77 -3.85
CA ARG A 85 -9.40 9.54 -2.85
C ARG A 85 -10.51 8.69 -3.48
N PRO A 86 -10.51 7.37 -3.24
CA PRO A 86 -11.51 6.49 -3.83
C PRO A 86 -12.88 6.69 -3.17
N ALA A 87 -13.91 6.14 -3.81
CA ALA A 87 -15.28 6.24 -3.30
C ALA A 87 -15.47 5.50 -1.97
N VAL A 88 -14.71 4.43 -1.76
CA VAL A 88 -14.79 3.62 -0.53
C VAL A 88 -13.46 3.68 0.20
N VAL A 89 -13.47 4.16 1.42
CA VAL A 89 -12.29 4.17 2.30
C VAL A 89 -12.68 3.57 3.64
N GLU A 90 -12.08 2.41 3.96
CA GLU A 90 -12.32 1.71 5.22
C GLU A 90 -10.96 1.34 5.84
N VAL A 91 -10.39 2.29 6.57
CA VAL A 91 -9.06 2.13 7.16
C VAL A 91 -9.13 2.32 8.66
N GLU A 92 -8.62 1.33 9.41
CA GLU A 92 -8.50 1.40 10.86
C GLU A 92 -7.09 1.83 11.25
N GLN A 93 -7.00 2.91 12.00
CA GLN A 93 -5.74 3.41 12.54
C GLN A 93 -5.62 2.95 13.98
N LEU A 94 -4.86 1.86 14.19
CA LEU A 94 -4.78 1.18 15.48
C LEU A 94 -3.55 1.57 16.30
N TYR A 95 -2.66 2.34 15.72
CA TYR A 95 -1.46 2.81 16.40
C TYR A 95 -1.10 4.21 15.88
N LYS A 96 0.19 4.55 15.76
CA LYS A 96 0.63 5.91 15.42
C LYS A 96 0.58 6.23 13.93
N GLY A 97 0.59 5.22 13.06
CA GLY A 97 0.53 5.44 11.63
C GLY A 97 -0.79 6.09 11.21
N GLU A 98 -0.72 6.93 10.19
CA GLU A 98 -1.86 7.69 9.70
C GLU A 98 -2.12 7.45 8.22
N LEU A 99 -3.37 7.56 7.82
CA LEU A 99 -3.74 7.60 6.40
C LEU A 99 -3.78 9.06 5.96
N ILE A 100 -2.99 9.37 4.93
CA ILE A 100 -2.84 10.71 4.39
C ILE A 100 -3.25 10.70 2.92
N PHE A 101 -4.10 11.64 2.53
CA PHE A 101 -4.46 11.83 1.12
C PHE A 101 -3.64 12.96 0.52
N SER A 102 -2.88 12.64 -0.51
CA SER A 102 -2.08 13.60 -1.27
C SER A 102 -2.64 13.68 -2.69
N GLU A 103 -3.59 14.58 -2.86
CA GLU A 103 -4.28 14.76 -4.14
C GLU A 103 -3.75 15.97 -4.90
#